data_c75202c5ac6e2c22a0d8e8cfaf11d881
#
_entry.id   c75202c5ac6e2c22a0d8e8cfaf11d881
#
_cell.length_a   1.000
_cell.length_b   1.000
_cell.length_c   1.000
_cell.angle_alpha   90.00
_cell.angle_beta   90.00
_cell.angle_gamma   90.00
#
_symmetry.space_group_name_H-M   'P 1'
#
loop_
_entity.id
_entity.type
_entity.pdbx_description
1 polymer ?
#
loop_
_entity_poly.entity_id
_entity_poly.type
_entity_poly.pdbx_seq_one_letter_code
_entity_poly.pdbx_strand_id
1 'polypeptide(L)'
;MMKKTMTIYSRSQRRTPRGSLAMAGAVAAGLLTASCMSMRGSSAGGEVTGVGGSTFAEPTPYGMVLVDRGGYAMGPVKGDSVWGIKADPRGVSVDAFWMDETEITNSKYKQFVFWVRDSIIRERLADPAYGGNEAFKIEEDKEGNPIKPYLNWNKPIPWRNPNEDEERAIQSVYRTNPITGRRELDPTQLNYVYEIFNHTAAAQRKNRLDPTRREYNTDIPVSDELPIISKDTAYLTEEGEIRRETISRALTGDYDFLNTYIVNVYPDTTCWINDFENAYNEPYTRMYFSHAGYNEYPVVGVSWEQANAFSNWRTDFLRRTLGREGIYIEPYRLPTEAEWEYAARAGNSESMYPWEETLPMDERGCFYANFKPRDGDYVLDGHVITSQVGTYNPNDFGIYDMAGNVSEWTSTAYTESIDKLTSDLNPEYRYDAAKEDPYKMKRKIVRGGSWKDAALNVRSDLRSWEYQNEQRSYIGFRNVRSQIGFA
;
A
#
# COMPACT_ATOMS: atom_id res chain seq x y z
N MET A 1 -47.92 -31.55 20.99
CA MET A 1 -48.81 -32.32 20.09
C MET A 1 -48.16 -32.34 18.70
N MET A 2 -48.01 -33.57 18.18
CA MET A 2 -47.59 -34.00 16.83
C MET A 2 -46.20 -33.56 16.32
N LYS A 3 -45.16 -34.36 16.36
CA LYS A 3 -44.81 -35.68 15.77
C LYS A 3 -45.13 -35.80 14.26
N LYS A 4 -44.08 -35.96 13.47
CA LYS A 4 -43.82 -36.97 12.41
C LYS A 4 -42.87 -36.38 11.35
N THR A 5 -41.94 -37.03 10.64
CA THR A 5 -41.36 -38.37 10.74
C THR A 5 -40.20 -38.40 9.73
N MET A 6 -39.12 -39.02 10.14
CA MET A 6 -37.96 -39.44 9.37
C MET A 6 -38.34 -40.39 8.22
N THR A 7 -37.62 -40.31 7.09
CA THR A 7 -37.50 -41.47 6.21
C THR A 7 -36.11 -41.61 5.66
N ILE A 8 -35.46 -42.68 6.08
CA ILE A 8 -34.20 -43.23 5.62
C ILE A 8 -34.50 -44.15 4.44
N TYR A 9 -33.71 -44.15 3.40
CA TYR A 9 -33.58 -45.29 2.50
C TYR A 9 -32.13 -45.63 2.22
N SER A 10 -31.81 -46.89 2.47
CA SER A 10 -30.53 -47.55 2.42
C SER A 10 -30.39 -48.46 1.18
N ARG A 11 -29.17 -48.67 0.80
CA ARG A 11 -28.52 -49.87 0.18
C ARG A 11 -28.91 -50.32 -1.24
N SER A 12 -27.85 -50.47 -2.09
CA SER A 12 -27.44 -51.85 -2.44
C SER A 12 -26.08 -51.92 -3.11
N GLN A 13 -25.26 -52.82 -2.61
CA GLN A 13 -24.00 -53.30 -3.19
C GLN A 13 -24.30 -54.30 -4.32
N ARG A 14 -23.37 -54.36 -5.34
CA ARG A 14 -22.97 -55.63 -6.02
C ARG A 14 -21.65 -55.36 -6.78
N ARG A 15 -20.57 -55.92 -6.29
CA ARG A 15 -19.76 -57.11 -6.69
C ARG A 15 -19.16 -57.08 -8.08
N THR A 16 -17.82 -57.14 -8.05
CA THR A 16 -16.83 -57.46 -9.11
C THR A 16 -17.08 -58.81 -9.78
N PRO A 17 -16.43 -59.06 -10.94
CA PRO A 17 -15.35 -60.05 -10.91
C PRO A 17 -14.07 -59.68 -11.67
N ARG A 18 -13.05 -60.40 -11.29
CA ARG A 18 -11.68 -60.50 -11.72
C ARG A 18 -11.50 -60.85 -13.20
N GLY A 19 -10.48 -60.28 -13.81
CA GLY A 19 -9.85 -60.78 -15.00
C GLY A 19 -8.40 -60.31 -15.05
N SER A 20 -7.54 -61.23 -14.92
CA SER A 20 -6.10 -61.11 -14.78
C SER A 20 -5.34 -61.15 -16.12
N LEU A 21 -4.12 -60.57 -16.05
CA LEU A 21 -2.93 -60.77 -16.91
C LEU A 21 -2.94 -60.20 -18.34
N ALA A 22 -2.01 -59.34 -18.51
CA ALA A 22 -0.86 -59.24 -19.42
C ALA A 22 -0.66 -57.83 -19.90
N MET A 23 0.40 -57.19 -19.58
CA MET A 23 1.58 -56.87 -20.36
C MET A 23 2.40 -55.81 -19.63
N ALA A 24 3.50 -56.31 -19.09
CA ALA A 24 4.68 -55.53 -18.87
C ALA A 24 5.29 -55.23 -20.26
N GLY A 25 5.48 -53.96 -20.62
CA GLY A 25 6.19 -53.67 -21.89
C GLY A 25 5.85 -52.37 -22.58
N ALA A 26 5.50 -51.25 -21.89
CA ALA A 26 5.35 -49.98 -22.56
C ALA A 26 5.58 -48.75 -21.66
N VAL A 27 6.51 -48.87 -20.69
CA VAL A 27 6.80 -47.75 -19.76
C VAL A 27 8.14 -47.05 -20.02
N ALA A 28 8.84 -47.40 -21.11
CA ALA A 28 10.13 -46.81 -21.44
C ALA A 28 10.15 -45.90 -22.68
N ALA A 29 9.01 -45.58 -23.28
CA ALA A 29 8.95 -44.68 -24.45
C ALA A 29 8.17 -43.36 -24.23
N GLY A 30 7.69 -43.10 -23.01
CA GLY A 30 6.87 -41.92 -22.69
C GLY A 30 7.60 -40.76 -22.02
N LEU A 31 8.88 -40.87 -21.70
CA LEU A 31 9.63 -39.87 -20.92
C LEU A 31 10.64 -39.02 -21.73
N LEU A 32 10.65 -39.12 -23.06
CA LEU A 32 11.53 -38.30 -23.91
C LEU A 32 10.79 -37.33 -24.85
N THR A 33 9.49 -37.12 -24.69
CA THR A 33 8.73 -36.17 -25.55
C THR A 33 8.20 -34.95 -24.79
N ALA A 34 8.54 -34.76 -23.52
CA ALA A 34 8.13 -33.59 -22.76
C ALA A 34 9.09 -32.39 -22.86
N SER A 35 10.15 -32.49 -23.68
CA SER A 35 11.15 -31.42 -23.80
C SER A 35 11.08 -30.64 -25.12
N CYS A 36 10.06 -30.83 -25.93
CA CYS A 36 9.82 -30.05 -27.14
C CYS A 36 8.33 -29.77 -27.30
N MET A 37 7.69 -29.15 -26.32
CA MET A 37 6.55 -28.27 -26.59
C MET A 37 7.12 -26.94 -27.09
N SER A 38 7.95 -27.03 -28.12
CA SER A 38 8.19 -25.95 -29.05
C SER A 38 6.85 -25.42 -29.54
N MET A 39 6.70 -24.13 -29.52
CA MET A 39 5.89 -23.28 -30.37
C MET A 39 5.34 -24.02 -31.62
N ARG A 40 4.31 -24.83 -31.46
CA ARG A 40 3.42 -25.12 -32.57
C ARG A 40 2.47 -23.94 -32.67
N GLY A 41 2.97 -22.85 -33.24
CA GLY A 41 2.08 -21.91 -33.86
C GLY A 41 1.20 -22.71 -34.83
N SER A 42 -0.10 -22.63 -34.65
CA SER A 42 -1.00 -23.12 -35.69
C SER A 42 -0.59 -22.42 -36.97
N SER A 43 -0.13 -23.17 -37.95
CA SER A 43 0.23 -22.62 -39.28
C SER A 43 -1.06 -22.23 -40.00
N ALA A 44 -1.60 -21.08 -39.67
CA ALA A 44 -2.69 -20.47 -40.42
C ALA A 44 -2.12 -19.78 -41.65
N GLY A 45 -1.64 -20.57 -42.64
CA GLY A 45 -1.27 -20.02 -43.93
C GLY A 45 -0.17 -18.96 -43.98
N GLY A 46 0.74 -18.93 -42.99
CA GLY A 46 1.80 -17.91 -42.89
C GLY A 46 1.43 -16.68 -42.05
N GLU A 47 0.25 -16.65 -41.53
CA GLU A 47 -0.18 -15.55 -40.63
C GLU A 47 0.43 -15.67 -39.24
N VAL A 48 0.72 -14.52 -38.63
CA VAL A 48 1.19 -14.40 -37.22
C VAL A 48 -0.02 -14.51 -36.30
N THR A 49 -0.27 -15.69 -35.74
CA THR A 49 -1.45 -15.96 -34.91
C THR A 49 -1.20 -15.73 -33.42
N GLY A 50 -0.01 -15.25 -33.03
CA GLY A 50 0.37 -15.03 -31.64
C GLY A 50 0.82 -16.29 -30.91
N VAL A 51 1.28 -16.13 -29.70
CA VAL A 51 1.67 -17.22 -28.80
C VAL A 51 0.43 -17.67 -28.04
N GLY A 52 0.07 -18.95 -28.15
CA GLY A 52 -1.01 -19.50 -27.31
C GLY A 52 -0.63 -19.45 -25.82
N GLY A 53 -1.53 -18.96 -25.01
CA GLY A 53 -1.34 -18.88 -23.56
C GLY A 53 -2.67 -18.99 -22.84
N SER A 54 -2.62 -19.21 -21.52
CA SER A 54 -3.81 -19.09 -20.68
C SER A 54 -4.20 -17.63 -20.57
N THR A 55 -5.51 -17.36 -20.58
CA THR A 55 -6.02 -16.04 -20.19
C THR A 55 -5.67 -15.78 -18.74
N PHE A 56 -4.98 -14.67 -18.48
CA PHE A 56 -4.72 -14.23 -17.12
C PHE A 56 -6.00 -13.59 -16.54
N ALA A 57 -6.44 -14.07 -15.38
CA ALA A 57 -7.48 -13.44 -14.60
C ALA A 57 -6.86 -12.98 -13.27
N GLU A 58 -6.88 -11.70 -13.02
CA GLU A 58 -6.37 -11.14 -11.76
C GLU A 58 -7.34 -11.49 -10.62
N PRO A 59 -6.86 -12.11 -9.52
CA PRO A 59 -7.71 -12.33 -8.36
C PRO A 59 -8.15 -10.99 -7.75
N THR A 60 -9.43 -10.84 -7.45
CA THR A 60 -9.97 -9.65 -6.76
C THR A 60 -9.23 -9.44 -5.43
N PRO A 61 -8.58 -8.29 -5.22
CA PRO A 61 -7.92 -8.01 -3.96
C PRO A 61 -8.95 -7.88 -2.83
N TYR A 62 -8.59 -8.42 -1.66
CA TYR A 62 -9.47 -8.35 -0.50
C TYR A 62 -9.71 -6.91 -0.03
N GLY A 63 -11.00 -6.52 0.12
CA GLY A 63 -11.41 -5.20 0.59
C GLY A 63 -11.11 -4.07 -0.40
N MET A 64 -11.07 -4.38 -1.70
CA MET A 64 -10.89 -3.41 -2.76
C MET A 64 -12.01 -3.50 -3.79
N VAL A 65 -12.32 -2.37 -4.40
CA VAL A 65 -13.28 -2.22 -5.49
C VAL A 65 -12.52 -1.94 -6.78
N LEU A 66 -12.99 -2.52 -7.88
CA LEU A 66 -12.47 -2.19 -9.20
C LEU A 66 -13.10 -0.87 -9.67
N VAL A 67 -12.25 0.10 -9.95
CA VAL A 67 -12.61 1.34 -10.62
C VAL A 67 -12.25 1.18 -12.09
N ASP A 68 -13.26 1.15 -12.95
CA ASP A 68 -13.04 1.02 -14.39
C ASP A 68 -12.36 2.26 -14.97
N ARG A 69 -11.59 2.06 -16.04
CA ARG A 69 -10.98 3.17 -16.77
C ARG A 69 -12.00 4.14 -17.30
N GLY A 70 -11.66 5.41 -17.30
CA GLY A 70 -12.54 6.44 -17.85
C GLY A 70 -11.87 7.79 -18.00
N GLY A 71 -12.63 8.71 -18.60
CA GLY A 71 -12.25 10.11 -18.71
C GLY A 71 -13.24 10.99 -17.96
N TYR A 72 -12.73 12.02 -17.32
CA TYR A 72 -13.56 12.98 -16.60
C TYR A 72 -12.94 14.38 -16.63
N ALA A 73 -13.72 15.38 -16.22
CA ALA A 73 -13.23 16.74 -16.02
C ALA A 73 -12.73 16.89 -14.58
N MET A 74 -11.41 16.89 -14.41
CA MET A 74 -10.74 17.06 -13.13
C MET A 74 -10.72 18.53 -12.72
N GLY A 75 -10.93 18.82 -11.44
CA GLY A 75 -10.91 20.16 -10.86
C GLY A 75 -12.31 20.71 -10.60
N PRO A 76 -12.43 22.04 -10.38
CA PRO A 76 -13.69 22.66 -9.95
C PRO A 76 -14.80 22.44 -10.96
N VAL A 77 -16.02 22.26 -10.47
CA VAL A 77 -17.21 22.13 -11.32
C VAL A 77 -17.40 23.43 -12.11
N LYS A 78 -17.69 23.31 -13.40
CA LYS A 78 -17.85 24.45 -14.30
C LYS A 78 -18.95 25.40 -13.81
N GLY A 79 -18.60 26.67 -13.65
CA GLY A 79 -19.53 27.69 -13.17
C GLY A 79 -19.55 27.87 -11.65
N ASP A 80 -18.82 27.09 -10.91
CA ASP A 80 -18.66 27.29 -9.47
C ASP A 80 -17.74 28.49 -9.18
N SER A 81 -18.31 29.51 -8.56
CA SER A 81 -17.62 30.76 -8.23
C SER A 81 -17.24 30.89 -6.74
N VAL A 82 -17.53 29.91 -5.95
CA VAL A 82 -17.37 29.94 -4.47
C VAL A 82 -15.92 30.23 -4.08
N TRP A 83 -14.96 29.73 -4.85
CA TRP A 83 -13.54 29.84 -4.52
C TRP A 83 -12.81 31.03 -5.14
N GLY A 84 -13.47 31.85 -5.98
CA GLY A 84 -12.84 32.99 -6.62
C GLY A 84 -11.68 32.65 -7.57
N ILE A 85 -11.30 31.38 -7.65
CA ILE A 85 -10.26 30.88 -8.54
C ILE A 85 -10.95 30.44 -9.83
N LYS A 86 -10.70 31.16 -10.90
CA LYS A 86 -11.09 30.75 -12.27
C LYS A 86 -10.14 29.64 -12.73
N ALA A 87 -10.25 28.47 -12.14
CA ALA A 87 -9.62 27.28 -12.67
C ALA A 87 -10.64 26.58 -13.57
N ASP A 88 -10.32 26.45 -14.85
CA ASP A 88 -11.15 25.66 -15.74
C ASP A 88 -10.93 24.16 -15.45
N PRO A 89 -11.99 23.35 -15.46
CA PRO A 89 -11.85 21.91 -15.32
C PRO A 89 -11.03 21.38 -16.50
N ARG A 90 -10.17 20.40 -16.22
CA ARG A 90 -9.27 19.79 -17.20
C ARG A 90 -9.73 18.38 -17.51
N GLY A 91 -9.94 18.06 -18.80
CA GLY A 91 -10.20 16.68 -19.25
C GLY A 91 -8.98 15.80 -19.00
N VAL A 92 -9.16 14.69 -18.29
CA VAL A 92 -8.12 13.70 -18.01
C VAL A 92 -8.67 12.29 -18.19
N SER A 93 -7.79 11.35 -18.52
CA SER A 93 -8.10 9.93 -18.61
C SER A 93 -7.31 9.16 -17.57
N VAL A 94 -7.99 8.24 -16.90
CA VAL A 94 -7.42 7.37 -15.87
C VAL A 94 -7.61 5.92 -16.29
N ASP A 95 -6.58 5.09 -16.15
CA ASP A 95 -6.66 3.67 -16.42
C ASP A 95 -7.37 2.93 -15.27
N ALA A 96 -7.75 1.67 -15.47
CA ALA A 96 -8.43 0.89 -14.45
C ALA A 96 -7.50 0.52 -13.28
N PHE A 97 -8.05 0.57 -12.08
CA PHE A 97 -7.32 0.26 -10.84
C PHE A 97 -8.25 -0.27 -9.75
N TRP A 98 -7.67 -1.04 -8.87
CA TRP A 98 -8.30 -1.44 -7.61
C TRP A 98 -8.08 -0.36 -6.57
N MET A 99 -9.10 0.02 -5.82
CA MET A 99 -9.02 0.96 -4.70
C MET A 99 -9.58 0.34 -3.42
N ASP A 100 -8.93 0.56 -2.28
CA ASP A 100 -9.50 0.17 -0.99
C ASP A 100 -10.91 0.79 -0.84
N GLU A 101 -11.89 -0.02 -0.50
CA GLU A 101 -13.27 0.42 -0.30
C GLU A 101 -13.42 1.40 0.87
N THR A 102 -12.52 1.35 1.85
CA THR A 102 -12.45 2.23 3.01
C THR A 102 -11.05 2.76 3.20
N GLU A 103 -10.87 3.77 4.06
CA GLU A 103 -9.57 4.18 4.58
C GLU A 103 -8.88 3.01 5.28
N ILE A 104 -7.54 3.06 5.38
CA ILE A 104 -6.78 2.08 6.16
C ILE A 104 -7.10 2.25 7.64
N THR A 105 -7.60 1.18 8.26
CA THR A 105 -7.98 1.18 9.68
C THR A 105 -6.78 1.00 10.60
N ASN A 106 -6.94 1.41 11.87
CA ASN A 106 -5.97 1.13 12.92
C ASN A 106 -5.63 -0.37 13.01
N SER A 107 -6.62 -1.25 12.81
CA SER A 107 -6.43 -2.71 12.81
C SER A 107 -5.50 -3.16 11.69
N LYS A 108 -5.72 -2.70 10.45
CA LYS A 108 -4.87 -2.99 9.30
C LYS A 108 -3.44 -2.45 9.50
N TYR A 109 -3.32 -1.22 10.01
CA TYR A 109 -2.01 -0.60 10.25
C TYR A 109 -1.25 -1.26 11.41
N LYS A 110 -1.93 -1.69 12.48
CA LYS A 110 -1.32 -2.49 13.56
C LYS A 110 -0.69 -3.77 13.06
N GLN A 111 -1.26 -4.41 12.05
CA GLN A 111 -0.68 -5.62 11.45
C GLN A 111 0.72 -5.33 10.87
N PHE A 112 0.89 -4.17 10.22
CA PHE A 112 2.19 -3.70 9.75
C PHE A 112 3.17 -3.46 10.90
N VAL A 113 2.75 -2.69 11.90
CA VAL A 113 3.57 -2.37 13.09
C VAL A 113 4.03 -3.64 13.80
N PHE A 114 3.13 -4.60 13.99
CA PHE A 114 3.46 -5.88 14.64
C PHE A 114 4.35 -6.76 13.76
N TRP A 115 4.18 -6.71 12.45
CA TRP A 115 5.07 -7.41 11.54
C TRP A 115 6.51 -6.85 11.62
N VAL A 116 6.66 -5.52 11.66
CA VAL A 116 7.97 -4.86 11.82
C VAL A 116 8.59 -5.22 13.18
N ARG A 117 7.82 -5.17 14.26
CA ARG A 117 8.25 -5.63 15.59
C ARG A 117 8.79 -7.06 15.54
N ASP A 118 8.02 -7.98 14.94
CA ASP A 118 8.37 -9.38 14.87
C ASP A 118 9.59 -9.64 13.96
N SER A 119 9.79 -8.78 12.93
CA SER A 119 11.00 -8.82 12.11
C SER A 119 12.23 -8.46 12.93
N ILE A 120 12.17 -7.36 13.69
CA ILE A 120 13.28 -6.89 14.53
C ILE A 120 13.62 -7.93 15.61
N ILE A 121 12.61 -8.52 16.24
CA ILE A 121 12.83 -9.59 17.23
C ILE A 121 13.54 -10.78 16.58
N ARG A 122 13.15 -11.21 15.38
CA ARG A 122 13.82 -12.31 14.66
C ARG A 122 15.26 -11.99 14.29
N GLU A 123 15.52 -10.75 13.84
CA GLU A 123 16.88 -10.31 13.57
C GLU A 123 17.76 -10.41 14.82
N ARG A 124 17.25 -9.93 15.96
CA ARG A 124 17.95 -9.99 17.24
C ARG A 124 18.12 -11.41 17.75
N LEU A 125 17.11 -12.27 17.62
CA LEU A 125 17.24 -13.68 18.00
C LEU A 125 18.31 -14.43 17.18
N ALA A 126 18.57 -13.99 15.94
CA ALA A 126 19.64 -14.53 15.11
C ALA A 126 21.00 -13.89 15.36
N ASP A 127 21.05 -12.75 16.07
CA ASP A 127 22.28 -12.02 16.35
C ASP A 127 23.10 -12.72 17.46
N PRO A 128 24.40 -12.96 17.26
CA PRO A 128 25.30 -13.50 18.29
C PRO A 128 25.27 -12.76 19.64
N ALA A 129 24.99 -11.45 19.64
CA ALA A 129 24.83 -10.65 20.86
C ALA A 129 23.65 -11.10 21.74
N TYR A 130 22.68 -11.84 21.16
CA TYR A 130 21.51 -12.39 21.82
C TYR A 130 21.46 -13.93 21.75
N GLY A 131 22.61 -14.59 21.71
CA GLY A 131 22.73 -16.04 21.71
C GLY A 131 22.79 -16.70 20.33
N GLY A 132 22.62 -15.94 19.23
CA GLY A 132 22.93 -16.38 17.86
C GLY A 132 22.13 -17.58 17.35
N ASN A 133 20.82 -17.58 17.48
CA ASN A 133 20.00 -18.68 16.99
C ASN A 133 19.78 -18.58 15.47
N GLU A 134 20.66 -19.21 14.69
CA GLU A 134 20.65 -19.22 13.22
C GLU A 134 19.34 -19.73 12.62
N ALA A 135 18.50 -20.47 13.37
CA ALA A 135 17.21 -20.94 12.89
C ALA A 135 16.22 -19.81 12.55
N PHE A 136 16.47 -18.56 12.98
CA PHE A 136 15.68 -17.38 12.64
C PHE A 136 16.06 -16.71 11.33
N LYS A 137 17.20 -17.10 10.71
CA LYS A 137 17.63 -16.69 9.36
C LYS A 137 17.74 -17.88 8.44
N ILE A 138 17.56 -17.65 7.16
CA ILE A 138 17.80 -18.62 6.09
C ILE A 138 18.91 -18.01 5.23
N GLU A 139 20.05 -18.68 5.19
CA GLU A 139 21.28 -18.23 4.52
C GLU A 139 21.67 -19.15 3.35
N GLU A 140 21.00 -20.31 3.24
CA GLU A 140 21.20 -21.29 2.19
C GLU A 140 19.88 -21.67 1.53
N ASP A 141 19.93 -21.99 0.26
CA ASP A 141 18.79 -22.58 -0.47
C ASP A 141 18.59 -24.06 -0.10
N LYS A 142 17.60 -24.71 -0.73
CA LYS A 142 17.31 -26.13 -0.49
C LYS A 142 18.42 -27.07 -0.97
N GLU A 143 19.33 -26.56 -1.78
CA GLU A 143 20.46 -27.28 -2.38
C GLU A 143 21.78 -26.99 -1.62
N GLY A 144 21.74 -26.15 -0.57
CA GLY A 144 22.90 -25.78 0.23
C GLY A 144 23.78 -24.69 -0.37
N ASN A 145 23.28 -23.96 -1.38
CA ASN A 145 24.01 -22.83 -1.92
C ASN A 145 23.75 -21.56 -1.09
N PRO A 146 24.76 -20.73 -0.85
CA PRO A 146 24.59 -19.49 -0.11
C PRO A 146 23.70 -18.50 -0.87
N ILE A 147 22.75 -17.93 -0.16
CA ILE A 147 21.82 -16.92 -0.68
C ILE A 147 21.89 -15.65 0.17
N LYS A 148 21.33 -14.53 -0.34
CA LYS A 148 21.16 -13.33 0.49
C LYS A 148 20.30 -13.70 1.72
N PRO A 149 20.79 -13.53 2.94
CA PRO A 149 20.06 -13.92 4.15
C PRO A 149 18.68 -13.25 4.24
N TYR A 150 17.68 -14.03 4.64
CA TYR A 150 16.34 -13.52 4.94
C TYR A 150 15.74 -14.18 6.17
N LEU A 151 14.77 -13.50 6.80
CA LEU A 151 14.17 -13.95 8.05
C LEU A 151 13.28 -15.19 7.86
N ASN A 152 13.46 -16.16 8.73
CA ASN A 152 12.66 -17.38 8.78
C ASN A 152 11.34 -17.15 9.54
N TRP A 153 10.27 -16.86 8.80
CA TRP A 153 8.94 -16.66 9.37
C TRP A 153 8.25 -17.96 9.83
N ASN A 154 8.73 -19.13 9.41
CA ASN A 154 8.20 -20.42 9.86
C ASN A 154 8.64 -20.76 11.29
N LYS A 155 9.74 -20.16 11.76
CA LYS A 155 10.20 -20.32 13.14
C LYS A 155 9.37 -19.40 14.05
N PRO A 156 8.59 -19.94 15.01
CA PRO A 156 7.84 -19.10 15.94
C PRO A 156 8.76 -18.37 16.90
N ILE A 157 8.43 -17.12 17.24
CA ILE A 157 9.09 -16.38 18.32
C ILE A 157 8.71 -17.03 19.66
N PRO A 158 9.69 -17.28 20.58
CA PRO A 158 9.44 -17.94 21.86
C PRO A 158 8.78 -16.98 22.88
N TRP A 159 7.52 -16.62 22.64
CA TRP A 159 6.76 -15.75 23.55
C TRP A 159 6.48 -16.40 24.92
N ARG A 160 6.51 -17.71 24.99
CA ARG A 160 6.27 -18.47 26.22
C ARG A 160 7.57 -19.17 26.62
N ASN A 161 8.00 -18.95 27.86
CA ASN A 161 9.21 -19.55 28.44
C ASN A 161 10.49 -19.31 27.59
N PRO A 162 10.80 -18.05 27.19
CA PRO A 162 12.07 -17.76 26.55
C PRO A 162 13.23 -18.01 27.52
N ASN A 163 14.40 -18.35 27.00
CA ASN A 163 15.63 -18.33 27.78
C ASN A 163 16.09 -16.87 27.99
N GLU A 164 17.16 -16.63 28.77
CA GLU A 164 17.62 -15.29 29.11
C GLU A 164 18.00 -14.44 27.88
N ASP A 165 18.65 -15.06 26.89
CA ASP A 165 19.05 -14.37 25.66
C ASP A 165 17.84 -14.06 24.78
N GLU A 166 16.93 -15.01 24.62
CA GLU A 166 15.67 -14.81 23.91
C GLU A 166 14.80 -13.73 24.57
N GLU A 167 14.76 -13.71 25.91
CA GLU A 167 14.04 -12.67 26.64
C GLU A 167 14.65 -11.30 26.40
N ARG A 168 15.97 -11.16 26.43
CA ARG A 168 16.66 -9.90 26.10
C ARG A 168 16.32 -9.44 24.68
N ALA A 169 16.35 -10.36 23.71
CA ALA A 169 15.97 -10.04 22.32
C ALA A 169 14.53 -9.54 22.21
N ILE A 170 13.59 -10.23 22.88
CA ILE A 170 12.18 -9.83 22.90
C ILE A 170 11.99 -8.50 23.62
N GLN A 171 12.61 -8.31 24.79
CA GLN A 171 12.46 -7.09 25.58
C GLN A 171 13.02 -5.85 24.89
N SER A 172 13.97 -6.01 24.01
CA SER A 172 14.67 -4.92 23.35
C SER A 172 13.78 -3.99 22.46
N VAL A 173 12.60 -4.45 22.07
CA VAL A 173 11.59 -3.66 21.32
C VAL A 173 10.51 -3.04 22.23
N TYR A 174 10.66 -3.20 23.55
CA TYR A 174 9.73 -2.69 24.52
C TYR A 174 10.42 -1.74 25.48
N ARG A 175 9.65 -0.80 26.02
CA ARG A 175 10.05 0.08 27.10
C ARG A 175 9.07 -0.03 28.26
N THR A 176 9.51 0.29 29.45
CA THR A 176 8.62 0.45 30.58
C THR A 176 8.13 1.89 30.63
N ASN A 177 6.82 2.08 30.58
CA ASN A 177 6.23 3.39 30.72
C ASN A 177 6.54 3.93 32.14
N PRO A 178 7.20 5.09 32.28
CA PRO A 178 7.63 5.59 33.57
C PRO A 178 6.47 6.01 34.49
N ILE A 179 5.28 6.27 33.93
CA ILE A 179 4.10 6.71 34.66
C ILE A 179 3.26 5.51 35.13
N THR A 180 3.01 4.57 34.21
CA THR A 180 2.10 3.44 34.47
C THR A 180 2.82 2.18 34.96
N GLY A 181 4.15 2.12 34.81
CA GLY A 181 4.97 0.92 35.07
C GLY A 181 4.66 -0.24 34.10
N ARG A 182 3.82 -0.02 33.09
CA ARG A 182 3.45 -1.04 32.11
C ARG A 182 4.47 -1.14 30.99
N ARG A 183 4.64 -2.36 30.49
CA ARG A 183 5.43 -2.64 29.29
C ARG A 183 4.66 -2.19 28.05
N GLU A 184 5.26 -1.33 27.24
CA GLU A 184 4.72 -0.79 26.00
C GLU A 184 5.75 -0.97 24.88
N LEU A 185 5.30 -1.02 23.63
CA LEU A 185 6.21 -0.98 22.49
C LEU A 185 7.04 0.30 22.53
N ASP A 186 8.32 0.20 22.25
CA ASP A 186 9.18 1.37 22.07
C ASP A 186 9.08 1.85 20.61
N PRO A 187 8.41 2.98 20.36
CA PRO A 187 8.26 3.50 19.01
C PRO A 187 9.59 3.72 18.29
N THR A 188 10.64 4.10 19.01
CA THR A 188 11.96 4.45 18.43
C THR A 188 12.65 3.25 17.79
N GLN A 189 12.31 2.03 18.19
CA GLN A 189 12.89 0.79 17.66
C GLN A 189 12.21 0.30 16.38
N LEU A 190 11.02 0.80 16.06
CA LEU A 190 10.17 0.25 15.02
C LEU A 190 10.47 0.84 13.64
N ASN A 191 11.66 0.56 13.11
CA ASN A 191 12.13 1.02 11.83
C ASN A 191 11.95 -0.07 10.77
N TYR A 192 11.29 0.27 9.67
CA TYR A 192 11.08 -0.59 8.51
C TYR A 192 12.01 -0.18 7.39
N VAL A 193 12.76 -1.14 6.87
CA VAL A 193 13.66 -0.96 5.74
C VAL A 193 13.05 -1.58 4.50
N TYR A 194 12.99 -0.83 3.41
CA TYR A 194 12.49 -1.32 2.13
C TYR A 194 13.22 -0.69 0.94
N GLU A 195 13.13 -1.34 -0.20
CA GLU A 195 13.79 -0.91 -1.43
C GLU A 195 12.74 -0.69 -2.53
N ILE A 196 12.90 0.38 -3.30
CA ILE A 196 12.05 0.69 -4.46
C ILE A 196 12.93 0.81 -5.69
N PHE A 197 12.54 0.10 -6.76
CA PHE A 197 13.22 0.20 -8.06
C PHE A 197 12.88 1.53 -8.75
N ASN A 198 13.90 2.28 -9.11
CA ASN A 198 13.76 3.56 -9.79
C ASN A 198 13.57 3.36 -11.30
N HIS A 199 12.33 3.06 -11.71
CA HIS A 199 11.96 2.85 -13.11
C HIS A 199 12.28 4.06 -14.00
N THR A 200 12.16 5.29 -13.46
CA THR A 200 12.45 6.53 -14.22
C THR A 200 13.92 6.61 -14.59
N ALA A 201 14.80 6.32 -13.64
CA ALA A 201 16.25 6.29 -13.90
C ALA A 201 16.59 5.13 -14.85
N ALA A 202 16.03 3.94 -14.65
CA ALA A 202 16.27 2.78 -15.48
C ALA A 202 15.78 2.99 -16.94
N ALA A 203 14.68 3.72 -17.14
CA ALA A 203 14.13 4.00 -18.46
C ALA A 203 14.94 5.01 -19.29
N GLN A 204 15.85 5.77 -18.66
CA GLN A 204 16.70 6.74 -19.40
C GLN A 204 17.57 6.01 -20.43
N ARG A 205 17.62 6.57 -21.66
CA ARG A 205 18.36 5.94 -22.77
C ARG A 205 19.83 5.64 -22.44
N LYS A 206 20.50 6.52 -21.70
CA LYS A 206 21.89 6.35 -21.28
C LYS A 206 22.11 5.17 -20.32
N ASN A 207 21.04 4.75 -19.63
CA ASN A 207 21.09 3.71 -18.60
C ASN A 207 20.49 2.37 -19.08
N ARG A 208 20.04 2.29 -20.35
CA ARG A 208 19.45 1.06 -20.87
C ARG A 208 20.48 -0.01 -21.11
N LEU A 209 20.12 -1.25 -20.79
CA LEU A 209 20.86 -2.44 -21.12
C LEU A 209 21.00 -2.56 -22.66
N ASP A 210 22.20 -2.86 -23.17
CA ASP A 210 22.40 -3.23 -24.55
C ASP A 210 21.75 -4.60 -24.81
N PRO A 211 20.74 -4.68 -25.70
CA PRO A 211 20.02 -5.93 -25.94
C PRO A 211 20.87 -7.01 -26.58
N THR A 212 21.98 -6.63 -27.30
CA THR A 212 22.85 -7.55 -27.99
C THR A 212 23.85 -8.19 -27.02
N ARG A 213 24.45 -7.41 -26.14
CA ARG A 213 25.49 -7.85 -25.22
C ARG A 213 24.93 -8.20 -23.84
N ARG A 214 23.70 -7.77 -23.55
CA ARG A 214 23.09 -7.83 -22.22
C ARG A 214 23.91 -7.11 -21.13
N GLU A 215 24.61 -6.06 -21.55
CA GLU A 215 25.42 -5.20 -20.69
C GLU A 215 24.90 -3.76 -20.75
N TYR A 216 25.11 -3.00 -19.70
CA TYR A 216 24.74 -1.61 -19.69
C TYR A 216 25.76 -0.77 -20.47
N ASN A 217 25.28 0.10 -21.36
CA ASN A 217 26.06 1.11 -22.07
C ASN A 217 27.31 0.61 -22.81
N THR A 218 27.18 -0.46 -23.54
CA THR A 218 28.29 -1.09 -24.29
C THR A 218 28.81 -0.27 -25.46
N ASP A 219 28.06 0.72 -25.93
CA ASP A 219 28.52 1.65 -26.97
C ASP A 219 29.41 2.76 -26.41
N ILE A 220 29.48 2.92 -25.10
CA ILE A 220 30.46 3.76 -24.45
C ILE A 220 31.71 2.91 -24.29
N PRO A 221 32.86 3.33 -24.87
CA PRO A 221 34.09 2.62 -24.65
C PRO A 221 34.33 2.45 -23.16
N VAL A 222 34.69 1.25 -22.74
CA VAL A 222 34.97 0.90 -21.32
C VAL A 222 36.22 1.67 -20.79
N SER A 223 36.44 2.84 -21.27
CA SER A 223 37.43 3.78 -20.73
C SER A 223 36.75 4.60 -19.65
N ASP A 224 36.88 4.16 -18.43
CA ASP A 224 36.76 4.95 -17.21
C ASP A 224 35.38 5.61 -16.89
N GLU A 225 34.37 5.56 -17.75
CA GLU A 225 33.14 6.29 -17.61
C GLU A 225 31.91 5.39 -17.75
N LEU A 226 31.70 4.49 -16.77
CA LEU A 226 30.35 3.92 -16.58
C LEU A 226 29.38 5.07 -16.29
N PRO A 227 28.13 5.01 -16.81
CA PRO A 227 27.15 6.03 -16.49
C PRO A 227 27.02 6.17 -14.98
N ILE A 228 27.04 7.40 -14.51
CA ILE A 228 26.84 7.71 -13.11
C ILE A 228 25.34 7.90 -12.91
N ILE A 229 24.80 7.19 -11.94
CA ILE A 229 23.41 7.34 -11.50
C ILE A 229 23.37 7.89 -10.08
N SER A 230 22.31 8.64 -9.79
CA SER A 230 21.99 9.05 -8.44
C SER A 230 21.04 8.04 -7.82
N LYS A 231 21.37 7.58 -6.63
CA LYS A 231 20.60 6.59 -5.86
C LYS A 231 20.34 7.16 -4.48
N ASP A 232 19.07 7.14 -4.06
CA ASP A 232 18.72 7.46 -2.67
C ASP A 232 19.01 6.24 -1.79
N THR A 233 19.70 6.50 -0.70
CA THR A 233 19.99 5.49 0.32
C THR A 233 19.67 6.05 1.70
N ALA A 234 19.14 5.21 2.57
CA ALA A 234 18.91 5.54 3.96
C ALA A 234 19.69 4.57 4.85
N TYR A 235 20.19 5.08 5.97
CA TYR A 235 20.87 4.28 7.00
C TYR A 235 20.56 4.81 8.39
N LEU A 236 20.76 3.95 9.39
CA LEU A 236 20.67 4.33 10.80
C LEU A 236 22.06 4.75 11.28
N THR A 237 22.13 5.89 11.96
CA THR A 237 23.35 6.32 12.64
C THR A 237 23.60 5.50 13.91
N GLU A 238 24.76 5.63 14.54
CA GLU A 238 25.05 4.97 15.82
C GLU A 238 24.11 5.42 16.94
N GLU A 239 23.58 6.65 16.83
CA GLU A 239 22.59 7.21 17.75
C GLU A 239 21.16 6.72 17.45
N GLY A 240 20.95 5.94 16.38
CA GLY A 240 19.67 5.43 15.96
C GLY A 240 18.82 6.42 15.14
N GLU A 241 19.40 7.52 14.68
CA GLU A 241 18.73 8.46 13.79
C GLU A 241 18.69 7.94 12.35
N ILE A 242 17.56 8.11 11.67
CA ILE A 242 17.42 7.80 10.25
C ILE A 242 18.04 8.94 9.44
N ARG A 243 19.04 8.63 8.62
CA ARG A 243 19.61 9.56 7.64
C ARG A 243 19.37 9.04 6.24
N ARG A 244 18.98 9.95 5.36
CA ARG A 244 18.78 9.71 3.93
C ARG A 244 19.76 10.58 3.16
N GLU A 245 20.43 9.97 2.22
CA GLU A 245 21.43 10.63 1.35
C GLU A 245 21.23 10.18 -0.09
N THR A 246 21.48 11.10 -1.02
CA THR A 246 21.57 10.75 -2.44
C THR A 246 23.03 10.54 -2.79
N ILE A 247 23.39 9.31 -3.08
CA ILE A 247 24.74 8.94 -3.48
C ILE A 247 24.85 8.81 -4.99
N SER A 248 25.99 9.21 -5.55
CA SER A 248 26.31 9.00 -6.96
C SER A 248 27.24 7.81 -7.09
N ARG A 249 26.88 6.84 -7.94
CA ARG A 249 27.70 5.65 -8.19
C ARG A 249 27.68 5.25 -9.66
N ALA A 250 28.70 4.51 -10.08
CA ALA A 250 28.73 3.92 -11.40
C ALA A 250 27.66 2.84 -11.54
N LEU A 251 26.99 2.81 -12.68
CA LEU A 251 25.99 1.79 -13.00
C LEU A 251 26.67 0.47 -13.35
N THR A 252 26.50 -0.54 -12.52
CA THR A 252 27.07 -1.88 -12.70
C THR A 252 26.02 -2.97 -12.89
N GLY A 253 24.77 -2.71 -12.54
CA GLY A 253 23.68 -3.66 -12.66
C GLY A 253 22.35 -3.10 -12.17
N ASP A 254 21.29 -3.92 -12.27
CA ASP A 254 19.91 -3.55 -11.89
C ASP A 254 19.77 -3.12 -10.43
N TYR A 255 20.61 -3.65 -9.53
CA TYR A 255 20.61 -3.29 -8.11
C TYR A 255 20.98 -1.82 -7.86
N ASP A 256 21.64 -1.17 -8.82
CA ASP A 256 22.01 0.23 -8.69
C ASP A 256 20.81 1.17 -8.82
N PHE A 257 19.68 0.68 -9.38
CA PHE A 257 18.40 1.40 -9.44
C PHE A 257 17.52 1.21 -8.21
N LEU A 258 17.94 0.43 -7.21
CA LEU A 258 17.16 0.24 -5.99
C LEU A 258 17.45 1.38 -5.00
N ASN A 259 16.51 2.27 -4.81
CA ASN A 259 16.52 3.25 -3.72
C ASN A 259 16.17 2.58 -2.40
N THR A 260 16.91 2.86 -1.33
CA THR A 260 16.70 2.29 -0.01
C THR A 260 16.08 3.33 0.91
N TYR A 261 15.00 2.95 1.59
CA TYR A 261 14.28 3.78 2.54
C TYR A 261 14.25 3.11 3.91
N ILE A 262 14.35 3.93 4.96
CA ILE A 262 14.11 3.52 6.34
C ILE A 262 13.07 4.45 6.92
N VAL A 263 12.00 3.91 7.45
CA VAL A 263 10.89 4.67 8.00
C VAL A 263 10.50 4.10 9.35
N ASN A 264 10.41 4.97 10.36
CA ASN A 264 9.80 4.58 11.63
C ASN A 264 8.29 4.42 11.42
N VAL A 265 7.74 3.25 11.76
CA VAL A 265 6.36 2.90 11.39
C VAL A 265 5.32 3.23 12.45
N TYR A 266 5.72 3.66 13.64
CA TYR A 266 4.76 3.94 14.69
C TYR A 266 4.07 5.28 14.45
N PRO A 267 2.71 5.34 14.45
CA PRO A 267 2.01 6.61 14.27
C PRO A 267 2.33 7.61 15.39
N ASP A 268 2.39 8.88 15.06
CA ASP A 268 2.49 9.92 16.10
C ASP A 268 1.15 10.07 16.83
N THR A 269 1.08 9.54 18.01
CA THR A 269 -0.12 9.65 18.85
C THR A 269 -0.25 11.01 19.53
N THR A 270 0.81 11.85 19.51
CA THR A 270 0.78 13.21 20.12
C THR A 270 0.07 14.23 19.22
N CYS A 271 -0.18 13.89 17.96
CA CYS A 271 -0.89 14.74 16.99
C CYS A 271 -2.25 15.23 17.54
N TRP A 272 -2.95 14.44 18.37
CA TRP A 272 -4.21 14.82 18.99
C TRP A 272 -4.12 16.05 19.90
N ILE A 273 -2.96 16.29 20.52
CA ILE A 273 -2.69 17.46 21.34
C ILE A 273 -2.11 18.59 20.47
N ASN A 274 -1.17 18.24 19.57
CA ASN A 274 -0.47 19.21 18.75
C ASN A 274 -1.38 19.95 17.77
N ASP A 275 -2.38 19.26 17.20
CA ASP A 275 -3.32 19.85 16.24
C ASP A 275 -4.41 20.69 16.92
N PHE A 276 -4.68 20.46 18.21
CA PHE A 276 -5.72 21.12 18.99
C PHE A 276 -5.17 21.58 20.34
N GLU A 277 -4.35 22.61 20.31
CA GLU A 277 -3.81 23.21 21.53
C GLU A 277 -4.94 23.62 22.50
N ASN A 278 -4.74 23.33 23.78
CA ASN A 278 -5.70 23.60 24.86
C ASN A 278 -7.03 22.81 24.81
N ALA A 279 -7.12 21.77 23.98
CA ALA A 279 -8.22 20.81 24.03
C ALA A 279 -7.86 19.60 24.90
N TYR A 280 -8.86 19.03 25.60
CA TYR A 280 -8.66 17.84 26.43
C TYR A 280 -8.66 16.56 25.56
N ASN A 281 -7.63 16.41 24.74
CA ASN A 281 -7.47 15.27 23.82
C ASN A 281 -6.46 14.22 24.31
N GLU A 282 -5.95 14.34 25.53
CA GLU A 282 -5.02 13.38 26.14
C GLU A 282 -5.51 11.92 26.07
N PRO A 283 -6.81 11.59 26.28
CA PRO A 283 -7.29 10.22 26.14
C PRO A 283 -7.04 9.63 24.75
N TYR A 284 -7.20 10.41 23.68
CA TYR A 284 -6.95 9.95 22.30
C TYR A 284 -5.48 9.66 22.05
N THR A 285 -4.57 10.48 22.59
CA THR A 285 -3.13 10.24 22.53
C THR A 285 -2.74 8.86 23.05
N ARG A 286 -3.40 8.39 24.10
CA ARG A 286 -3.11 7.08 24.70
C ARG A 286 -3.87 5.93 24.09
N MET A 287 -5.10 6.16 23.61
CA MET A 287 -6.03 5.07 23.30
C MET A 287 -6.36 4.93 21.83
N TYR A 288 -6.34 6.01 21.04
CA TYR A 288 -6.85 5.97 19.68
C TYR A 288 -6.17 4.91 18.80
N PHE A 289 -4.85 4.83 18.85
CA PHE A 289 -4.14 3.78 18.09
C PHE A 289 -4.09 2.46 18.87
N SER A 290 -3.91 2.46 20.18
CA SER A 290 -3.62 1.24 20.93
C SER A 290 -4.86 0.42 21.29
N HIS A 291 -5.97 1.06 21.65
CA HIS A 291 -7.15 0.41 22.21
C HIS A 291 -8.00 -0.28 21.12
N ALA A 292 -8.52 -1.48 21.44
CA ALA A 292 -9.32 -2.28 20.51
C ALA A 292 -10.63 -1.61 20.05
N GLY A 293 -11.19 -0.70 20.86
CA GLY A 293 -12.39 0.06 20.52
C GLY A 293 -12.24 0.96 19.29
N TYR A 294 -11.00 1.29 18.91
CA TYR A 294 -10.70 2.09 17.72
C TYR A 294 -10.12 1.27 16.56
N ASN A 295 -10.23 -0.06 16.60
CA ASN A 295 -9.65 -0.91 15.57
C ASN A 295 -10.19 -0.61 14.17
N GLU A 296 -11.50 -0.36 14.07
CA GLU A 296 -12.18 -0.09 12.79
C GLU A 296 -12.29 1.42 12.46
N TYR A 297 -11.58 2.26 13.18
CA TYR A 297 -11.41 3.67 12.88
C TYR A 297 -10.21 3.88 11.95
N PRO A 298 -10.19 4.93 11.11
CA PRO A 298 -9.07 5.20 10.22
C PRO A 298 -7.79 5.43 11.01
N VAL A 299 -6.67 4.98 10.50
CA VAL A 299 -5.37 5.32 11.09
C VAL A 299 -5.05 6.79 10.81
N VAL A 300 -4.63 7.51 11.85
CA VAL A 300 -4.19 8.91 11.79
C VAL A 300 -2.84 9.07 12.48
N GLY A 301 -2.25 10.26 12.39
CA GLY A 301 -0.90 10.48 12.92
C GLY A 301 0.16 9.76 12.09
N VAL A 302 -0.10 9.55 10.80
CA VAL A 302 0.80 8.91 9.85
C VAL A 302 1.27 9.91 8.79
N SER A 303 2.58 9.95 8.55
CA SER A 303 3.16 10.76 7.50
C SER A 303 2.96 10.11 6.12
N TRP A 304 3.19 10.89 5.07
CA TRP A 304 3.21 10.38 3.70
C TRP A 304 4.24 9.26 3.50
N GLU A 305 5.41 9.38 4.13
CA GLU A 305 6.45 8.36 4.08
C GLU A 305 6.02 7.06 4.75
N GLN A 306 5.32 7.15 5.89
CA GLN A 306 4.75 6.00 6.58
C GLN A 306 3.64 5.31 5.78
N ALA A 307 2.79 6.09 5.09
CA ALA A 307 1.75 5.56 4.23
C ALA A 307 2.34 4.80 3.01
N ASN A 308 3.42 5.33 2.41
CA ASN A 308 4.16 4.62 1.36
C ASN A 308 4.86 3.35 1.88
N ALA A 309 5.45 3.41 3.07
CA ALA A 309 6.07 2.25 3.72
C ALA A 309 5.05 1.13 3.95
N PHE A 310 3.84 1.47 4.42
CA PHE A 310 2.73 0.53 4.56
C PHE A 310 2.34 -0.10 3.21
N SER A 311 2.21 0.70 2.15
CA SER A 311 1.86 0.23 0.81
C SER A 311 2.88 -0.77 0.27
N ASN A 312 4.17 -0.47 0.48
CA ASN A 312 5.26 -1.35 0.10
C ASN A 312 5.24 -2.66 0.89
N TRP A 313 5.10 -2.56 2.23
CA TRP A 313 4.97 -3.74 3.09
C TRP A 313 3.78 -4.62 2.68
N ARG A 314 2.61 -4.03 2.41
CA ARG A 314 1.40 -4.76 1.98
C ARG A 314 1.65 -5.53 0.68
N THR A 315 2.40 -4.92 -0.24
CA THR A 315 2.83 -5.56 -1.50
C THR A 315 3.71 -6.78 -1.22
N ASP A 316 4.74 -6.62 -0.42
CA ASP A 316 5.68 -7.69 -0.10
C ASP A 316 5.03 -8.79 0.74
N PHE A 317 4.13 -8.41 1.64
CA PHE A 317 3.37 -9.36 2.45
C PHE A 317 2.49 -10.26 1.56
N LEU A 318 1.82 -9.68 0.56
CA LEU A 318 1.01 -10.44 -0.39
C LEU A 318 1.88 -11.30 -1.32
N ARG A 319 2.99 -10.75 -1.84
CA ARG A 319 3.93 -11.46 -2.71
C ARG A 319 4.55 -12.69 -2.04
N ARG A 320 4.81 -12.64 -0.75
CA ARG A 320 5.31 -13.81 0.01
C ARG A 320 4.32 -14.97 0.02
N THR A 321 3.04 -14.70 -0.09
CA THR A 321 1.99 -15.71 -0.10
C THR A 321 1.70 -16.18 -1.52
N LEU A 322 1.32 -15.28 -2.41
CA LEU A 322 0.89 -15.61 -3.78
C LEU A 322 2.05 -15.74 -4.78
N GLY A 323 3.18 -15.10 -4.54
CA GLY A 323 4.36 -15.19 -5.41
C GLY A 323 4.95 -16.61 -5.47
N ARG A 324 4.71 -17.44 -4.45
CA ARG A 324 5.06 -18.87 -4.45
C ARG A 324 4.26 -19.67 -5.50
N GLU A 325 3.12 -19.16 -5.91
CA GLU A 325 2.26 -19.73 -6.95
C GLU A 325 2.59 -19.21 -8.36
N GLY A 326 3.63 -18.36 -8.48
CA GLY A 326 4.02 -17.74 -9.75
C GLY A 326 3.08 -16.65 -10.25
N ILE A 327 2.20 -16.15 -9.39
CA ILE A 327 1.27 -15.06 -9.71
C ILE A 327 2.00 -13.73 -9.60
N TYR A 328 2.04 -12.96 -10.71
CA TYR A 328 2.54 -11.59 -10.69
C TYR A 328 1.53 -10.67 -9.97
N ILE A 329 2.04 -9.80 -9.10
CA ILE A 329 1.24 -8.87 -8.32
C ILE A 329 1.80 -7.46 -8.51
N GLU A 330 0.97 -6.57 -9.06
CA GLU A 330 1.27 -5.14 -9.10
C GLU A 330 1.38 -4.56 -7.68
N PRO A 331 2.29 -3.61 -7.44
CA PRO A 331 2.47 -3.03 -6.12
C PRO A 331 1.26 -2.20 -5.68
N TYR A 332 0.91 -2.32 -4.41
CA TYR A 332 0.06 -1.34 -3.73
C TYR A 332 0.79 -0.02 -3.63
N ARG A 333 0.07 1.06 -3.76
CA ARG A 333 0.58 2.43 -3.68
C ARG A 333 -0.51 3.39 -3.20
N LEU A 334 -0.14 4.61 -2.87
CA LEU A 334 -1.10 5.68 -2.71
C LEU A 334 -1.76 6.00 -4.07
N PRO A 335 -3.03 6.44 -4.10
CA PRO A 335 -3.66 6.92 -5.32
C PRO A 335 -2.95 8.18 -5.82
N THR A 336 -2.92 8.38 -7.12
CA THR A 336 -2.66 9.71 -7.69
C THR A 336 -3.82 10.63 -7.35
N GLU A 337 -3.61 11.93 -7.39
CA GLU A 337 -4.71 12.88 -7.19
C GLU A 337 -5.85 12.65 -8.19
N ALA A 338 -5.52 12.36 -9.45
CA ALA A 338 -6.53 12.12 -10.49
C ALA A 338 -7.33 10.83 -10.26
N GLU A 339 -6.67 9.74 -9.84
CA GLU A 339 -7.36 8.49 -9.47
C GLU A 339 -8.28 8.72 -8.28
N TRP A 340 -7.80 9.45 -7.27
CA TRP A 340 -8.60 9.74 -6.09
C TRP A 340 -9.86 10.55 -6.42
N GLU A 341 -9.72 11.63 -7.20
CA GLU A 341 -10.85 12.48 -7.57
C GLU A 341 -11.83 11.76 -8.50
N TYR A 342 -11.33 10.95 -9.45
CA TYR A 342 -12.16 10.14 -10.33
C TYR A 342 -13.00 9.13 -9.54
N ALA A 343 -12.35 8.46 -8.57
CA ALA A 343 -13.02 7.52 -7.68
C ALA A 343 -14.05 8.22 -6.77
N ALA A 344 -13.71 9.39 -6.21
CA ALA A 344 -14.62 10.15 -5.36
C ALA A 344 -15.89 10.60 -6.09
N ARG A 345 -15.74 11.05 -7.35
CA ARG A 345 -16.85 11.48 -8.20
C ARG A 345 -17.63 10.33 -8.83
N ALA A 346 -17.20 9.09 -8.62
CA ALA A 346 -17.77 7.91 -9.27
C ALA A 346 -17.95 8.08 -10.80
N GLY A 347 -16.98 8.76 -11.46
CA GLY A 347 -17.02 9.08 -12.89
C GLY A 347 -17.92 10.26 -13.29
N ASN A 348 -18.68 10.87 -12.37
CA ASN A 348 -19.53 12.01 -12.65
C ASN A 348 -18.74 13.33 -12.54
N SER A 349 -18.42 13.95 -13.67
CA SER A 349 -17.64 15.20 -13.73
C SER A 349 -18.32 16.43 -13.12
N GLU A 350 -19.64 16.39 -12.97
CA GLU A 350 -20.44 17.52 -12.46
C GLU A 350 -20.71 17.44 -10.96
N SER A 351 -20.37 16.31 -10.33
CA SER A 351 -20.58 16.13 -8.90
C SER A 351 -19.54 16.86 -8.06
N MET A 352 -19.99 17.66 -7.09
CA MET A 352 -19.15 18.32 -6.10
C MET A 352 -18.76 17.39 -4.93
N TYR A 353 -19.59 16.42 -4.64
CA TYR A 353 -19.45 15.47 -3.54
C TYR A 353 -19.49 14.02 -4.08
N PRO A 354 -19.14 13.02 -3.28
CA PRO A 354 -19.25 11.62 -3.68
C PRO A 354 -20.69 11.10 -3.86
N TRP A 355 -21.70 11.93 -3.59
CA TRP A 355 -23.12 11.68 -3.74
C TRP A 355 -23.74 12.64 -4.78
N GLU A 356 -24.96 12.36 -5.25
CA GLU A 356 -25.62 13.15 -6.30
C GLU A 356 -26.09 14.53 -5.83
N GLU A 357 -26.44 14.67 -4.54
CA GLU A 357 -26.97 15.92 -4.01
C GLU A 357 -25.86 16.99 -3.86
N THR A 358 -26.27 18.24 -4.00
CA THR A 358 -25.37 19.40 -3.82
C THR A 358 -25.19 19.82 -2.35
N LEU A 359 -25.97 19.23 -1.44
CA LEU A 359 -25.90 19.46 0.00
C LEU A 359 -25.27 18.29 0.72
N PRO A 360 -24.62 18.51 1.87
CA PRO A 360 -23.97 17.46 2.65
C PRO A 360 -24.95 16.68 3.55
N MET A 361 -26.27 16.88 3.40
CA MET A 361 -27.32 16.20 4.15
C MET A 361 -28.57 16.04 3.30
N ASP A 362 -29.39 15.04 3.63
CA ASP A 362 -30.68 14.78 3.02
C ASP A 362 -31.76 15.77 3.51
N GLU A 363 -32.96 15.69 2.92
CA GLU A 363 -34.13 16.51 3.30
C GLU A 363 -34.60 16.28 4.75
N ARG A 364 -34.20 15.18 5.37
CA ARG A 364 -34.53 14.83 6.77
C ARG A 364 -33.49 15.35 7.74
N GLY A 365 -32.37 15.93 7.23
CA GLY A 365 -31.27 16.43 8.01
C GLY A 365 -30.24 15.35 8.40
N CYS A 366 -30.23 14.17 7.75
CA CYS A 366 -29.20 13.15 7.92
C CYS A 366 -27.98 13.52 7.08
N PHE A 367 -26.81 13.57 7.69
CA PHE A 367 -25.56 13.87 7.00
C PHE A 367 -25.07 12.66 6.18
N TYR A 368 -24.39 12.94 5.08
CA TYR A 368 -23.79 11.93 4.18
C TYR A 368 -22.34 11.60 4.51
N ALA A 369 -21.70 12.36 5.41
CA ALA A 369 -20.30 12.20 5.76
C ALA A 369 -20.02 12.72 7.19
N ASN A 370 -18.87 12.32 7.74
CA ASN A 370 -18.37 12.86 9.01
C ASN A 370 -17.50 14.11 8.75
N PHE A 371 -17.99 15.27 9.13
CA PHE A 371 -17.30 16.57 8.99
C PHE A 371 -17.82 17.54 10.06
N LYS A 372 -17.27 18.75 10.16
CA LYS A 372 -17.75 19.77 11.09
C LYS A 372 -18.93 20.56 10.47
N PRO A 373 -20.20 20.29 10.82
CA PRO A 373 -21.35 20.93 10.18
C PRO A 373 -21.50 22.42 10.49
N ARG A 374 -21.08 22.84 11.71
CA ARG A 374 -21.20 24.23 12.17
C ARG A 374 -20.02 24.61 13.05
N ASP A 375 -19.78 25.91 13.17
CA ASP A 375 -18.79 26.43 14.10
C ASP A 375 -19.12 26.06 15.54
N GLY A 376 -18.17 25.41 16.20
CA GLY A 376 -18.31 24.93 17.59
C GLY A 376 -19.19 23.69 17.78
N ASP A 377 -19.83 23.19 16.73
CA ASP A 377 -20.68 22.00 16.79
C ASP A 377 -20.14 20.89 15.89
N TYR A 378 -19.26 20.07 16.44
CA TYR A 378 -18.71 18.89 15.79
C TYR A 378 -19.63 17.67 15.87
N VAL A 379 -20.61 17.69 16.79
CA VAL A 379 -21.40 16.50 17.13
C VAL A 379 -22.66 16.37 16.28
N LEU A 380 -22.97 17.39 15.51
CA LEU A 380 -24.25 17.47 14.81
C LEU A 380 -24.43 16.34 13.78
N ASP A 381 -23.35 15.83 13.21
CA ASP A 381 -23.32 14.66 12.32
C ASP A 381 -23.27 13.31 13.09
N GLY A 382 -23.20 13.35 14.44
CA GLY A 382 -23.16 12.18 15.31
C GLY A 382 -21.77 11.83 15.84
N HIS A 383 -20.71 12.51 15.40
CA HIS A 383 -19.33 12.22 15.79
C HIS A 383 -18.58 13.48 16.26
N VAL A 384 -17.68 13.33 17.25
CA VAL A 384 -16.83 14.46 17.75
C VAL A 384 -15.49 14.48 17.01
N ILE A 385 -15.03 13.32 16.62
CA ILE A 385 -13.77 13.06 15.92
C ILE A 385 -14.06 12.11 14.73
N THR A 386 -13.08 11.37 14.27
CA THR A 386 -13.26 10.31 13.28
C THR A 386 -14.40 9.35 13.66
N SER A 387 -15.06 8.79 12.66
CA SER A 387 -16.02 7.68 12.77
C SER A 387 -15.36 6.34 12.41
N GLN A 388 -16.04 5.23 12.69
CA GLN A 388 -15.68 3.95 12.09
C GLN A 388 -15.78 4.06 10.56
N VAL A 389 -14.84 3.42 9.85
CA VAL A 389 -14.89 3.42 8.39
C VAL A 389 -16.16 2.75 7.87
N GLY A 390 -16.71 3.24 6.77
CA GLY A 390 -17.96 2.71 6.21
C GLY A 390 -19.22 3.00 7.03
N THR A 391 -19.20 4.01 7.88
CA THR A 391 -20.39 4.42 8.67
C THR A 391 -21.46 5.03 7.79
N TYR A 392 -21.08 5.74 6.74
CA TYR A 392 -21.98 6.37 5.78
C TYR A 392 -22.11 5.52 4.51
N ASN A 393 -23.07 5.86 3.66
CA ASN A 393 -23.27 5.12 2.40
C ASN A 393 -22.09 5.31 1.44
N PRO A 394 -21.72 4.29 0.66
CA PRO A 394 -20.70 4.41 -0.36
C PRO A 394 -21.19 5.23 -1.54
N ASN A 395 -20.29 5.71 -2.38
CA ASN A 395 -20.62 6.26 -3.68
C ASN A 395 -20.99 5.16 -4.71
N ASP A 396 -21.32 5.54 -5.94
CA ASP A 396 -21.76 4.62 -7.00
C ASP A 396 -20.69 3.59 -7.41
N PHE A 397 -19.43 3.83 -7.11
CA PHE A 397 -18.37 2.81 -7.29
C PHE A 397 -18.26 1.85 -6.10
N GLY A 398 -19.04 2.05 -5.03
CA GLY A 398 -18.98 1.22 -3.82
C GLY A 398 -17.85 1.62 -2.86
N ILE A 399 -17.34 2.85 -2.96
CA ILE A 399 -16.23 3.34 -2.15
C ILE A 399 -16.79 4.24 -1.04
N TYR A 400 -16.38 3.98 0.20
CA TYR A 400 -16.82 4.69 1.40
C TYR A 400 -15.89 5.84 1.76
N ASP A 401 -16.43 6.79 2.51
CA ASP A 401 -15.68 7.86 3.22
C ASP A 401 -14.80 8.73 2.27
N MET A 402 -15.24 8.92 1.00
CA MET A 402 -14.54 9.78 0.05
C MET A 402 -14.77 11.28 0.33
N ALA A 403 -15.53 11.62 1.34
CA ALA A 403 -15.72 12.98 1.87
C ALA A 403 -15.76 12.93 3.39
N GLY A 404 -14.97 13.75 4.05
CA GLY A 404 -14.91 13.81 5.51
C GLY A 404 -14.14 12.63 6.12
N ASN A 405 -14.44 12.30 7.35
CA ASN A 405 -13.73 11.37 8.21
C ASN A 405 -12.24 11.72 8.35
N VAL A 406 -11.35 11.29 7.47
CA VAL A 406 -9.97 11.78 7.40
C VAL A 406 -9.59 12.24 5.99
N SER A 407 -8.81 13.31 5.90
CA SER A 407 -8.15 13.68 4.65
C SER A 407 -7.16 12.59 4.25
N GLU A 408 -6.99 12.34 2.97
CA GLU A 408 -6.20 11.21 2.50
C GLU A 408 -4.97 11.63 1.72
N TRP A 409 -3.82 11.03 2.08
CA TRP A 409 -2.59 11.18 1.34
C TRP A 409 -2.73 10.64 -0.09
N THR A 410 -2.23 11.42 -1.07
CA THR A 410 -2.03 10.95 -2.44
C THR A 410 -0.54 10.83 -2.77
N SER A 411 -0.19 10.13 -3.84
CA SER A 411 1.21 10.04 -4.32
C SER A 411 1.71 11.36 -4.93
N THR A 412 0.79 12.24 -5.29
CA THR A 412 1.06 13.46 -6.06
C THR A 412 1.65 14.56 -5.20
N ALA A 413 2.78 15.13 -5.62
CA ALA A 413 3.36 16.30 -4.98
C ALA A 413 2.59 17.56 -5.34
N TYR A 414 2.47 18.48 -4.39
CA TYR A 414 1.75 19.74 -4.60
C TYR A 414 2.64 20.82 -5.24
N THR A 415 2.15 21.39 -6.32
CA THR A 415 2.65 22.65 -6.89
C THR A 415 1.51 23.45 -7.49
N GLU A 416 1.59 24.76 -7.43
CA GLU A 416 0.56 25.67 -7.97
C GLU A 416 0.37 25.55 -9.49
N SER A 417 1.36 25.01 -10.19
CA SER A 417 1.35 24.84 -11.66
C SER A 417 1.21 23.37 -12.09
N ILE A 418 0.69 22.51 -11.24
CA ILE A 418 0.61 21.07 -11.47
C ILE A 418 -0.08 20.70 -12.79
N ASP A 419 -1.12 21.43 -13.14
CA ASP A 419 -1.91 21.20 -14.35
C ASP A 419 -1.12 21.44 -15.65
N LYS A 420 -0.03 22.22 -15.57
CA LYS A 420 0.89 22.46 -16.68
C LYS A 420 2.05 21.46 -16.75
N LEU A 421 2.27 20.73 -15.68
CA LEU A 421 3.40 19.79 -15.54
C LEU A 421 3.00 18.33 -15.78
N THR A 422 1.70 18.05 -15.79
CA THR A 422 1.19 16.67 -15.93
C THR A 422 0.52 16.45 -17.29
N SER A 423 0.56 15.19 -17.77
CA SER A 423 -0.18 14.74 -18.95
C SER A 423 -1.68 14.71 -18.67
N ASP A 424 -2.50 14.65 -19.71
CA ASP A 424 -3.93 14.36 -19.63
C ASP A 424 -4.23 12.85 -19.54
N LEU A 425 -3.23 12.01 -19.78
CA LEU A 425 -3.29 10.58 -19.60
C LEU A 425 -2.59 10.17 -18.30
N ASN A 426 -3.33 9.57 -17.38
CA ASN A 426 -2.85 9.13 -16.06
C ASN A 426 -2.01 10.21 -15.38
N PRO A 427 -2.56 11.41 -15.13
CA PRO A 427 -1.78 12.54 -14.64
C PRO A 427 -1.17 12.26 -13.28
N GLU A 428 0.13 12.46 -13.17
CA GLU A 428 0.86 12.34 -11.92
C GLU A 428 2.09 13.25 -11.92
N TYR A 429 2.28 13.97 -10.84
CA TYR A 429 3.49 14.73 -10.55
C TYR A 429 4.17 14.15 -9.32
N ARG A 430 5.20 13.33 -9.54
CA ARG A 430 5.99 12.72 -8.46
C ARG A 430 7.19 13.59 -8.13
N TYR A 431 7.29 13.93 -6.88
CA TYR A 431 8.50 14.53 -6.31
C TYR A 431 8.66 14.03 -4.88
N ASP A 432 9.71 13.29 -4.62
CA ASP A 432 10.07 12.86 -3.27
C ASP A 432 11.15 13.78 -2.75
N ALA A 433 10.75 14.73 -1.90
CA ALA A 433 11.62 15.79 -1.44
C ALA A 433 12.67 15.26 -0.47
N ALA A 434 13.94 15.64 -0.69
CA ALA A 434 15.02 15.39 0.25
C ALA A 434 14.90 16.28 1.50
N LYS A 435 15.66 15.95 2.55
CA LYS A 435 15.65 16.71 3.81
C LYS A 435 16.08 18.16 3.59
N GLU A 436 17.02 18.37 2.68
CA GLU A 436 17.63 19.66 2.34
C GLU A 436 16.78 20.53 1.41
N ASP A 437 15.77 19.93 0.78
CA ASP A 437 14.89 20.65 -0.14
C ASP A 437 14.09 21.75 0.57
N PRO A 438 13.80 22.85 -0.14
CA PRO A 438 12.93 23.90 0.38
C PRO A 438 11.58 23.34 0.85
N TYR A 439 11.05 23.87 1.94
CA TYR A 439 9.81 23.39 2.58
C TYR A 439 8.64 23.26 1.60
N LYS A 440 8.48 24.23 0.67
CA LYS A 440 7.42 24.19 -0.34
C LYS A 440 7.50 22.97 -1.28
N MET A 441 8.66 22.35 -1.44
CA MET A 441 8.85 21.16 -2.26
C MET A 441 8.40 19.87 -1.53
N LYS A 442 8.27 19.94 -0.21
CA LYS A 442 7.85 18.80 0.64
C LYS A 442 6.34 18.63 0.72
N ARG A 443 5.57 19.49 0.02
CA ARG A 443 4.11 19.43 0.05
C ARG A 443 3.58 18.27 -0.79
N LYS A 444 2.67 17.50 -0.22
CA LYS A 444 1.92 16.42 -0.89
C LYS A 444 0.44 16.76 -0.90
N ILE A 445 -0.25 16.36 -1.94
CA ILE A 445 -1.69 16.59 -2.04
C ILE A 445 -2.42 15.66 -1.09
N VAL A 446 -3.35 16.23 -0.33
CA VAL A 446 -4.35 15.52 0.47
C VAL A 446 -5.74 15.86 -0.03
N ARG A 447 -6.67 14.89 0.04
CA ARG A 447 -8.00 14.99 -0.56
C ARG A 447 -9.08 14.57 0.44
N GLY A 448 -10.34 14.91 0.14
CA GLY A 448 -11.52 14.45 0.87
C GLY A 448 -11.95 15.36 2.02
N GLY A 449 -11.04 16.15 2.58
CA GLY A 449 -11.31 16.87 3.84
C GLY A 449 -11.48 15.88 5.01
N SER A 450 -11.83 16.37 6.20
CA SER A 450 -11.83 15.55 7.41
C SER A 450 -12.94 15.95 8.39
N TRP A 451 -13.06 15.18 9.48
CA TRP A 451 -13.99 15.40 10.59
C TRP A 451 -13.93 16.83 11.19
N LYS A 452 -12.82 17.53 11.05
CA LYS A 452 -12.66 18.90 11.55
C LYS A 452 -13.03 19.98 10.55
N ASP A 453 -13.21 19.62 9.27
CA ASP A 453 -13.37 20.54 8.18
C ASP A 453 -14.86 20.86 7.90
N ALA A 454 -15.15 22.07 7.44
CA ALA A 454 -16.51 22.46 7.05
C ALA A 454 -16.92 21.78 5.73
N ALA A 455 -18.23 21.73 5.45
CA ALA A 455 -18.81 21.10 4.26
C ALA A 455 -18.12 21.49 2.95
N LEU A 456 -17.74 22.75 2.77
CA LEU A 456 -17.03 23.20 1.57
C LEU A 456 -15.66 22.55 1.39
N ASN A 457 -15.03 22.12 2.47
CA ASN A 457 -13.68 21.55 2.44
C ASN A 457 -13.68 20.03 2.23
N VAL A 458 -14.85 19.37 2.32
CA VAL A 458 -14.98 17.92 2.06
C VAL A 458 -15.47 17.60 0.64
N ARG A 459 -15.42 18.58 -0.26
CA ARG A 459 -15.77 18.43 -1.68
C ARG A 459 -14.74 17.54 -2.40
N SER A 460 -15.24 16.79 -3.37
CA SER A 460 -14.40 15.89 -4.20
C SER A 460 -13.40 16.65 -5.08
N ASP A 461 -13.70 17.89 -5.48
CA ASP A 461 -12.86 18.71 -6.34
C ASP A 461 -11.84 19.57 -5.58
N LEU A 462 -11.95 19.64 -4.26
CA LEU A 462 -11.04 20.47 -3.48
C LEU A 462 -9.68 19.83 -3.29
N ARG A 463 -8.65 20.57 -3.67
CA ARG A 463 -7.25 20.22 -3.49
C ARG A 463 -6.71 20.88 -2.23
N SER A 464 -6.19 20.10 -1.30
CA SER A 464 -5.44 20.55 -0.14
C SER A 464 -4.03 19.95 -0.17
N TRP A 465 -3.20 20.35 0.76
CA TRP A 465 -1.85 19.79 0.88
C TRP A 465 -1.37 19.81 2.33
N GLU A 466 -0.42 18.90 2.63
CA GLU A 466 0.35 18.90 3.87
C GLU A 466 1.80 18.53 3.56
N TYR A 467 2.71 18.78 4.47
CA TYR A 467 4.12 18.40 4.31
C TYR A 467 4.30 16.90 4.50
N GLN A 468 5.14 16.29 3.65
CA GLN A 468 5.31 14.82 3.59
C GLN A 468 5.74 14.16 4.91
N ASN A 469 6.38 14.91 5.79
CA ASN A 469 6.86 14.46 7.10
C ASN A 469 5.91 14.80 8.26
N GLU A 470 4.83 15.52 8.00
CA GLU A 470 3.86 15.88 9.04
C GLU A 470 2.89 14.74 9.33
N GLN A 471 2.49 14.65 10.58
CA GLN A 471 1.59 13.64 11.11
C GLN A 471 0.43 14.34 11.81
N ARG A 472 -0.77 14.22 11.24
CA ARG A 472 -1.96 14.94 11.70
C ARG A 472 -3.03 14.00 12.23
N SER A 473 -3.81 14.44 13.20
CA SER A 473 -4.96 13.71 13.76
C SER A 473 -6.17 13.61 12.82
N TYR A 474 -6.08 14.23 11.66
CA TYR A 474 -7.13 14.32 10.66
C TYR A 474 -6.67 13.90 9.26
N ILE A 475 -5.48 13.29 9.13
CA ILE A 475 -4.97 12.76 7.87
C ILE A 475 -4.68 11.27 8.03
N GLY A 476 -5.28 10.49 7.14
CA GLY A 476 -5.07 9.07 6.94
C GLY A 476 -4.72 8.76 5.49
N PHE A 477 -5.04 7.56 5.02
CA PHE A 477 -4.82 7.17 3.63
C PHE A 477 -5.59 5.91 3.25
N ARG A 478 -5.70 5.66 1.94
CA ARG A 478 -6.09 4.38 1.34
C ARG A 478 -5.11 3.97 0.26
N ASN A 479 -5.08 2.69 -0.10
CA ASN A 479 -4.24 2.20 -1.17
C ASN A 479 -5.03 1.96 -2.45
N VAL A 480 -4.27 2.04 -3.56
CA VAL A 480 -4.70 1.55 -4.87
C VAL A 480 -3.70 0.52 -5.39
N ARG A 481 -4.14 -0.23 -6.41
CA ARG A 481 -3.31 -1.14 -7.18
C ARG A 481 -3.76 -1.11 -8.63
N SER A 482 -2.83 -0.91 -9.56
CA SER A 482 -3.16 -0.92 -10.99
C SER A 482 -3.71 -2.29 -11.42
N GLN A 483 -4.76 -2.31 -12.22
CA GLN A 483 -5.29 -3.54 -12.78
C GLN A 483 -4.37 -4.07 -13.88
N ILE A 484 -4.15 -5.38 -13.93
CA ILE A 484 -3.37 -6.03 -15.00
C ILE A 484 -4.31 -6.65 -16.01
N GLY A 485 -4.14 -6.27 -17.27
CA GLY A 485 -4.93 -6.83 -18.36
C GLY A 485 -6.34 -6.25 -18.43
N PHE A 486 -7.18 -6.92 -19.23
CA PHE A 486 -8.60 -6.56 -19.37
C PHE A 486 -9.42 -7.79 -19.00
N ALA A 487 -10.41 -7.58 -18.15
CA ALA A 487 -11.46 -8.57 -17.95
C ALA A 487 -12.37 -8.63 -19.17
#